data_33bf5a9b9578c3188f542170b51e005b
#
_entry.id   33bf5a9b9578c3188f542170b51e005b
#
_cell.length_a   1.000
_cell.length_b   1.000
_cell.length_c   1.000
_cell.angle_alpha   90.00
_cell.angle_beta   90.00
_cell.angle_gamma   90.00
#
_symmetry.space_group_name_H-M   'P 1'
#
loop_
_entity.id
_entity.type
_entity.pdbx_description
1 polymer ?
#
loop_
_entity_poly.entity_id
_entity_poly.type
_entity_poly.pdbx_seq_one_letter_code
_entity_poly.pdbx_strand_id
1 'polypeptide(L)' 'MDQLLYRPKEAAKVLNMSRDKLYDLIRAGRITSVKDGRARFITADAMIAYVRQLEAEAAEAA' A
#
# COMPACT_ATOMS: atom_id res chain seq x y z
N MET A 1 13.72 0.46 -2.10
CA MET A 1 13.19 1.31 -1.03
C MET A 1 14.05 1.15 0.21
N ASP A 2 14.46 2.26 0.79
CA ASP A 2 15.37 2.24 1.95
C ASP A 2 14.64 2.11 3.28
N GLN A 3 13.35 2.47 3.31
CA GLN A 3 12.53 2.36 4.51
C GLN A 3 11.75 1.05 4.53
N LEU A 4 11.51 0.52 5.73
CA LEU A 4 10.69 -0.67 5.91
C LEU A 4 9.24 -0.33 6.29
N LEU A 5 9.05 0.79 6.97
CA LEU A 5 7.73 1.26 7.40
C LEU A 5 7.46 2.66 6.86
N TYR A 6 6.24 2.87 6.41
CA TYR A 6 5.80 4.16 5.87
C TYR A 6 4.51 4.58 6.56
N ARG A 7 4.40 5.86 6.87
CA ARG A 7 3.11 6.43 7.28
C ARG A 7 2.16 6.41 6.09
N PRO A 8 0.84 6.38 6.30
CA PRO A 8 -0.10 6.34 5.18
C PRO A 8 0.12 7.44 4.16
N LYS A 9 0.38 8.66 4.60
CA LYS A 9 0.64 9.79 3.70
C LYS A 9 1.86 9.55 2.83
N GLU A 10 2.94 9.00 3.41
CA GLU A 10 4.17 8.68 2.70
C GLU A 10 3.93 7.54 1.70
N ALA A 11 3.24 6.48 2.15
CA ALA A 11 2.95 5.33 1.30
C ALA A 11 2.11 5.73 0.09
N ALA A 12 1.11 6.58 0.30
CA ALA A 12 0.29 7.09 -0.80
C ALA A 12 1.13 7.84 -1.82
N LYS A 13 2.08 8.63 -1.35
CA LYS A 13 3.00 9.35 -2.23
C LYS A 13 3.85 8.40 -3.06
N VAL A 14 4.42 7.38 -2.41
CA VAL A 14 5.26 6.37 -3.08
C VAL A 14 4.44 5.63 -4.14
N LEU A 15 3.19 5.30 -3.83
CA LEU A 15 2.30 4.58 -4.74
C LEU A 15 1.59 5.50 -5.74
N ASN A 16 1.87 6.79 -5.66
CA ASN A 16 1.31 7.81 -6.57
C ASN A 16 -0.23 7.82 -6.54
N MET A 17 -0.77 7.84 -5.35
CA MET A 17 -2.23 7.90 -5.16
C MET A 17 -2.57 8.86 -4.03
N SER A 18 -3.85 9.20 -3.91
CA SER A 18 -4.31 10.02 -2.80
C SER A 18 -4.34 9.21 -1.52
N ARG A 19 -4.28 9.90 -0.39
CA ARG A 19 -4.41 9.27 0.93
C ARG A 19 -5.76 8.58 1.08
N ASP A 20 -6.82 9.19 0.57
CA ASP A 20 -8.17 8.63 0.62
C ASP A 20 -8.24 7.30 -0.14
N LYS A 21 -7.63 7.25 -1.32
CA LYS A 21 -7.56 6.01 -2.09
C LYS A 21 -6.80 4.93 -1.34
N LEU A 22 -5.69 5.29 -0.70
CA LEU A 22 -4.92 4.34 0.10
C LEU A 22 -5.77 3.74 1.21
N TYR A 23 -6.53 4.56 1.94
CA TYR A 23 -7.40 4.07 3.00
C TYR A 23 -8.51 3.17 2.47
N ASP A 24 -9.06 3.50 1.30
CA ASP A 24 -10.05 2.64 0.65
C ASP A 24 -9.47 1.26 0.34
N LEU A 25 -8.23 1.21 -0.15
CA LEU A 25 -7.55 -0.05 -0.45
C LEU A 25 -7.25 -0.85 0.82
N ILE A 26 -6.92 -0.17 1.91
CA ILE A 26 -6.71 -0.83 3.20
C ILE A 26 -8.03 -1.45 3.68
N ARG A 27 -9.13 -0.71 3.61
CA ARG A 27 -10.45 -1.21 4.02
C ARG A 27 -10.92 -2.37 3.16
N ALA A 28 -10.57 -2.33 1.87
CA ALA A 28 -10.93 -3.40 0.94
C ALA A 28 -10.03 -4.64 1.07
N GLY A 29 -9.01 -4.57 1.90
CA GLY A 29 -8.08 -5.68 2.08
C GLY A 29 -7.05 -5.82 0.96
N ARG A 30 -6.93 -4.82 0.08
CA ARG A 30 -5.99 -4.83 -1.03
C ARG A 30 -4.57 -4.48 -0.59
N ILE A 31 -4.44 -3.66 0.44
CA ILE A 31 -3.15 -3.30 1.04
C ILE A 31 -3.25 -3.57 2.53
N THR A 32 -2.31 -4.32 3.06
CA THR A 32 -2.25 -4.64 4.48
C THR A 32 -1.53 -3.52 5.23
N SER A 33 -2.13 -3.07 6.33
CA SER A 33 -1.47 -2.11 7.21
C SER A 33 -1.18 -2.76 8.54
N VAL A 34 -0.21 -2.21 9.27
CA VAL A 34 0.16 -2.69 10.60
C VAL A 34 0.07 -1.53 11.58
N LYS A 35 -0.16 -1.84 12.85
CA LYS A 35 -0.19 -0.85 13.91
C LYS A 35 0.98 -1.06 14.86
N ASP A 36 1.59 0.04 15.27
CA ASP A 36 2.59 0.05 16.32
C ASP A 36 2.14 1.10 17.33
N GLY A 37 1.53 0.64 18.42
CA GLY A 37 0.87 1.53 19.35
C GLY A 37 -0.33 2.20 18.69
N ARG A 38 -0.33 3.53 18.65
CA ARG A 38 -1.39 4.31 17.99
C ARG A 38 -1.09 4.63 16.55
N ALA A 39 0.12 4.35 16.11
CA ALA A 39 0.54 4.69 14.75
C ALA A 39 0.19 3.56 13.79
N ARG A 40 -0.32 3.93 12.62
CA ARG A 40 -0.57 3.00 11.54
C ARG A 40 0.54 3.15 10.51
N PHE A 41 1.02 2.01 10.02
CA PHE A 41 2.09 1.99 9.01
C PHE A 41 1.73 1.04 7.89
N ILE A 42 2.31 1.28 6.73
CA ILE A 42 2.30 0.35 5.60
C ILE A 42 3.73 -0.11 5.41
N THR A 43 3.95 -1.44 5.36
CA THR A 43 5.29 -1.97 5.16
C THR A 43 5.70 -1.84 3.69
N ALA A 44 7.01 -1.77 3.45
CA ALA A 44 7.54 -1.81 2.09
C ALA A 44 7.04 -3.06 1.35
N ASP A 45 7.04 -4.21 2.03
CA ASP A 45 6.59 -5.48 1.45
C ASP A 45 5.11 -5.41 1.05
N ALA A 46 4.26 -4.78 1.87
CA ALA A 46 2.84 -4.63 1.54
C ALA A 46 2.64 -3.81 0.28
N MET A 47 3.44 -2.75 0.10
CA MET A 47 3.38 -1.92 -1.10
C MET A 47 3.85 -2.69 -2.33
N ILE A 48 4.94 -3.44 -2.20
CA ILE A 48 5.46 -4.27 -3.28
C ILE A 48 4.44 -5.34 -3.67
N ALA A 49 3.82 -5.99 -2.69
CA ALA A 49 2.79 -7.00 -2.94
C ALA A 49 1.60 -6.41 -3.70
N TYR A 50 1.19 -5.20 -3.34
CA TYR A 50 0.10 -4.52 -4.03
C TYR A 50 0.45 -4.24 -5.49
N VAL A 51 1.66 -3.75 -5.74
CA VAL A 51 2.11 -3.46 -7.11
C VAL A 51 2.14 -4.74 -7.95
N ARG A 52 2.64 -5.83 -7.38
CA ARG A 52 2.66 -7.14 -8.05
C ARG A 52 1.25 -7.63 -8.38
N GLN A 53 0.30 -7.37 -7.50
CA GLN A 53 -1.10 -7.71 -7.73
C GLN A 53 -1.66 -6.92 -8.93
N LEU A 54 -1.34 -5.63 -9.01
CA LEU A 54 -1.74 -4.80 -10.14
C LEU A 54 -1.14 -5.31 -11.45
N GLU A 55 0.12 -5.71 -11.41
CA GLU A 55 0.80 -6.26 -12.59
C GLU A 55 0.14 -7.56 -13.05
N ALA A 56 -0.22 -8.43 -12.11
CA ALA A 56 -0.90 -9.68 -12.42
C ALA A 56 -2.28 -9.42 -13.01
N GLU A 57 -3.03 -8.48 -12.47
CA GLU A 57 -4.35 -8.11 -12.99
C GLU A 57 -4.25 -7.52 -14.39
N ALA A 58 -3.24 -6.71 -14.64
CA ALA A 58 -3.00 -6.14 -15.96
C ALA A 58 -2.66 -7.22 -16.98
N ALA A 59 -1.87 -8.22 -16.59
CA ALA A 59 -1.51 -9.33 -17.46
C ALA A 59 -2.74 -10.18 -17.83
N GLU A 60 -3.65 -10.38 -16.87
CA GLU A 60 -4.88 -11.13 -17.10
C GLU A 60 -5.84 -10.37 -18.01
N ALA A 61 -5.83 -9.05 -17.95
CA ALA A 61 -6.72 -8.21 -18.76
C ALA A 61 -6.21 -8.00 -20.18
N ALA A 62 -4.96 -8.28 -20.43
CA ALA A 62 -4.33 -8.05 -21.73
C ALA A 62 -4.70 -9.08 -22.79
#